data_0f9ff71fdfdfbb4bfe6bd2e20c2748bc
#
_entry.id   0f9ff71fdfdfbb4bfe6bd2e20c2748bc
#
_cell.length_a   1.000
_cell.length_b   1.000
_cell.length_c   1.000
_cell.angle_alpha   90.00
_cell.angle_beta   90.00
_cell.angle_gamma   90.00
#
_symmetry.space_group_name_H-M   'P 1'
#
loop_
_entity.id
_entity.type
_entity.pdbx_description
1 polymer ?
#
loop_
_entity_poly.entity_id
_entity_poly.type
_entity_poly.pdbx_seq_one_letter_code
_entity_poly.pdbx_strand_id
1 'polypeptide(L)'
;MLDIKIYGTETPSYQLAKSKLTDILNDAGIAYHLEEITKITDIMHDNIKSVPAVKVNEKVLFEIKPNGHYNSSLREAIQSILKINNYGSMVKIIVPTDFSEASLNAYNFANHFAKELNGILLMTHIYYPTSTDVNQFVVINEEAEKIHREKLDNLVKSVNQDWLGNFVTEPMIEGVFRVGFPGMELTEMSKEKDTYIVMGTTGEGDSFKKIFGSLSLDMIDKAYCPLFLVPPGAGFSNVKEVTYLSEDLKNDTNHLLFVGRLCAKMSLNFRLVHYRNKNEGEYDISNTIKIMESYFPEVKYHIDVMDTDDLFASVKEMVTVTPDNLIVLSTKHRNIFQNLFHKSVTEFAAIHSISPLLILTDKTEES
;
A
#
# COMPACT_ATOMS: atom_id res chain seq x y z
N MET A 1 15.02 24.27 -10.20
CA MET A 1 15.09 24.79 -8.83
C MET A 1 13.75 25.43 -8.55
N LEU A 2 13.05 25.00 -7.50
CA LEU A 2 11.76 25.54 -7.12
C LEU A 2 11.94 26.83 -6.34
N ASP A 3 11.10 27.83 -6.60
CA ASP A 3 10.99 29.02 -5.79
C ASP A 3 9.79 28.89 -4.85
N ILE A 4 10.07 28.81 -3.55
CA ILE A 4 9.08 28.53 -2.53
C ILE A 4 9.09 29.67 -1.51
N LYS A 5 7.89 30.22 -1.22
CA LYS A 5 7.72 31.20 -0.17
C LYS A 5 6.84 30.60 0.92
N ILE A 6 7.31 30.67 2.15
CA ILE A 6 6.52 30.31 3.34
C ILE A 6 6.15 31.55 4.13
N TYR A 7 4.87 31.72 4.39
CA TYR A 7 4.29 32.88 5.05
C TYR A 7 3.81 32.53 6.45
N GLY A 8 4.19 33.34 7.42
CA GLY A 8 3.68 33.20 8.77
C GLY A 8 4.51 33.93 9.80
N THR A 9 3.90 34.23 10.93
CA THR A 9 4.61 34.70 12.11
C THR A 9 5.27 33.54 12.83
N GLU A 10 6.30 33.77 13.62
CA GLU A 10 7.09 32.74 14.33
C GLU A 10 6.29 31.99 15.42
N THR A 11 5.21 31.36 15.04
CA THR A 11 4.36 30.53 15.88
C THR A 11 4.81 29.06 15.81
N PRO A 12 4.48 28.23 16.81
CA PRO A 12 4.76 26.77 16.74
C PRO A 12 4.20 26.12 15.47
N SER A 13 3.04 26.58 15.01
CA SER A 13 2.41 26.09 13.76
C SER A 13 3.21 26.47 12.52
N TYR A 14 3.79 27.65 12.47
CA TYR A 14 4.66 28.08 11.38
C TYR A 14 5.96 27.24 11.36
N GLN A 15 6.59 27.08 12.52
CA GLN A 15 7.82 26.29 12.62
C GLN A 15 7.60 24.83 12.22
N LEU A 16 6.47 24.25 12.62
CA LEU A 16 6.09 22.91 12.22
C LEU A 16 5.85 22.80 10.71
N ALA A 17 5.13 23.76 10.11
CA ALA A 17 4.88 23.77 8.67
C ALA A 17 6.18 23.91 7.87
N LYS A 18 7.11 24.76 8.35
CA LYS A 18 8.43 24.96 7.74
C LYS A 18 9.27 23.69 7.81
N SER A 19 9.39 23.08 9.00
CA SER A 19 10.16 21.84 9.18
C SER A 19 9.63 20.75 8.25
N LYS A 20 8.34 20.48 8.27
CA LYS A 20 7.72 19.47 7.39
C LYS A 20 7.94 19.74 5.91
N LEU A 21 7.82 20.99 5.48
CA LEU A 21 8.05 21.37 4.08
C LEU A 21 9.51 21.10 3.67
N THR A 22 10.48 21.51 4.51
CA THR A 22 11.90 21.32 4.24
C THR A 22 12.30 19.85 4.26
N ASP A 23 11.79 19.07 5.22
CA ASP A 23 12.07 17.63 5.33
C ASP A 23 11.63 16.92 4.04
N ILE A 24 10.38 17.14 3.60
CA ILE A 24 9.84 16.50 2.40
C ILE A 24 10.59 16.91 1.13
N LEU A 25 10.98 18.18 0.99
CA LEU A 25 11.74 18.65 -0.18
C LEU A 25 13.14 18.05 -0.23
N ASN A 26 13.79 17.94 0.94
CA ASN A 26 15.12 17.32 1.07
C ASN A 26 15.07 15.82 0.79
N ASP A 27 14.09 15.12 1.34
CA ASP A 27 13.91 13.66 1.13
C ASP A 27 13.59 13.33 -0.34
N ALA A 28 12.83 14.22 -1.00
CA ALA A 28 12.57 14.10 -2.44
C ALA A 28 13.76 14.50 -3.32
N GLY A 29 14.89 14.95 -2.75
CA GLY A 29 16.06 15.41 -3.51
C GLY A 29 15.80 16.64 -4.39
N ILE A 30 14.81 17.46 -4.03
CA ILE A 30 14.38 18.61 -4.82
C ILE A 30 15.27 19.81 -4.53
N ALA A 31 15.92 20.36 -5.57
CA ALA A 31 16.61 21.62 -5.43
C ALA A 31 15.60 22.78 -5.35
N TYR A 32 15.58 23.49 -4.22
CA TYR A 32 14.66 24.61 -3.97
C TYR A 32 15.37 25.83 -3.39
N HIS A 33 14.73 26.97 -3.55
CA HIS A 33 15.01 28.20 -2.84
C HIS A 33 13.82 28.49 -1.93
N LEU A 34 14.04 28.61 -0.62
CA LEU A 34 12.99 28.88 0.36
C LEU A 34 13.14 30.32 0.90
N GLU A 35 12.14 31.14 0.63
CA GLU A 35 12.02 32.50 1.17
C GLU A 35 11.00 32.51 2.31
N GLU A 36 11.40 33.08 3.46
CA GLU A 36 10.54 33.20 4.65
C GLU A 36 9.94 34.59 4.74
N ILE A 37 8.62 34.69 4.65
CA ILE A 37 7.89 35.97 4.74
C ILE A 37 7.20 36.02 6.11
N THR A 38 7.82 36.73 7.06
CA THR A 38 7.32 36.79 8.44
C THR A 38 6.71 38.14 8.82
N LYS A 39 6.92 39.18 8.00
CA LYS A 39 6.34 40.49 8.25
C LYS A 39 4.89 40.56 7.77
N ILE A 40 4.00 41.01 8.65
CA ILE A 40 2.57 41.08 8.39
C ILE A 40 2.24 41.97 7.15
N THR A 41 2.99 43.04 6.96
CA THR A 41 2.84 43.95 5.81
C THR A 41 3.08 43.20 4.48
N ASP A 42 4.10 42.38 4.43
CA ASP A 42 4.50 41.64 3.22
C ASP A 42 3.55 40.47 2.96
N ILE A 43 3.06 39.81 4.02
CA ILE A 43 2.04 38.77 3.97
C ILE A 43 0.73 39.33 3.36
N MET A 44 0.33 40.50 3.81
CA MET A 44 -0.87 41.16 3.29
C MET A 44 -0.70 41.66 1.85
N HIS A 45 0.50 42.13 1.49
CA HIS A 45 0.82 42.55 0.13
C HIS A 45 0.69 41.41 -0.87
N ASP A 46 1.09 40.21 -0.47
CA ASP A 46 1.03 38.99 -1.31
C ASP A 46 -0.38 38.34 -1.33
N ASN A 47 -1.39 38.99 -0.79
CA ASN A 47 -2.80 38.54 -0.74
C ASN A 47 -3.00 37.20 0.02
N ILE A 48 -2.17 36.89 1.00
CA ILE A 48 -2.32 35.71 1.85
C ILE A 48 -3.38 35.98 2.91
N LYS A 49 -4.43 35.15 2.93
CA LYS A 49 -5.61 35.33 3.81
C LYS A 49 -5.45 34.68 5.16
N SER A 50 -4.63 33.65 5.28
CA SER A 50 -4.37 32.94 6.53
C SER A 50 -2.96 32.34 6.55
N VAL A 51 -2.38 32.23 7.75
CA VAL A 51 -1.01 31.72 7.97
C VAL A 51 -1.02 30.57 8.98
N PRO A 52 -0.08 29.60 8.83
CA PRO A 52 0.97 29.53 7.82
C PRO A 52 0.41 29.22 6.42
N ALA A 53 1.07 29.77 5.39
CA ALA A 53 0.75 29.51 4.00
C ALA A 53 2.02 29.23 3.20
N VAL A 54 1.89 28.49 2.10
CA VAL A 54 3.00 28.15 1.20
C VAL A 54 2.63 28.54 -0.23
N LYS A 55 3.53 29.25 -0.90
CA LYS A 55 3.40 29.66 -2.30
C LYS A 55 4.56 29.04 -3.08
N VAL A 56 4.27 28.45 -4.21
CA VAL A 56 5.29 27.87 -5.10
C VAL A 56 5.09 28.43 -6.49
N ASN A 57 6.17 28.99 -7.07
CA ASN A 57 6.13 29.58 -8.38
C ASN A 57 4.93 30.53 -8.57
N GLU A 58 4.74 31.44 -7.61
CA GLU A 58 3.67 32.45 -7.56
C GLU A 58 2.23 31.89 -7.33
N LYS A 59 2.04 30.60 -7.20
CA LYS A 59 0.74 29.99 -6.88
C LYS A 59 0.63 29.65 -5.40
N VAL A 60 -0.40 30.15 -4.71
CA VAL A 60 -0.69 29.74 -3.33
C VAL A 60 -1.18 28.31 -3.34
N LEU A 61 -0.44 27.43 -2.66
CA LEU A 61 -0.75 26.00 -2.57
C LEU A 61 -1.42 25.63 -1.26
N PHE A 62 -1.16 26.40 -0.19
CA PHE A 62 -1.59 26.04 1.13
C PHE A 62 -1.91 27.30 1.95
N GLU A 63 -3.06 27.31 2.59
CA GLU A 63 -3.43 28.25 3.63
C GLU A 63 -4.17 27.50 4.75
N ILE A 64 -3.85 27.79 6.02
CA ILE A 64 -4.61 27.25 7.14
C ILE A 64 -5.99 27.89 7.18
N LYS A 65 -7.03 27.04 7.13
CA LYS A 65 -8.40 27.49 7.43
C LYS A 65 -8.61 27.52 8.94
N PRO A 66 -9.39 28.47 9.48
CA PRO A 66 -9.60 28.65 10.92
C PRO A 66 -10.11 27.42 11.68
N ASN A 67 -10.65 26.42 10.98
CA ASN A 67 -11.26 25.21 11.53
C ASN A 67 -10.31 24.00 11.65
N GLY A 68 -9.00 24.21 11.55
CA GLY A 68 -8.04 23.27 12.15
C GLY A 68 -7.70 21.98 11.42
N HIS A 69 -8.11 21.75 10.17
CA HIS A 69 -7.68 20.58 9.41
C HIS A 69 -6.30 20.78 8.74
N TYR A 70 -5.26 20.55 9.52
CA TYR A 70 -3.86 20.83 9.19
C TYR A 70 -3.25 19.92 8.12
N ASN A 71 -3.66 18.66 8.08
CA ASN A 71 -2.88 17.64 7.37
C ASN A 71 -3.22 17.49 5.88
N SER A 72 -4.47 17.66 5.48
CA SER A 72 -4.84 17.46 4.07
C SER A 72 -4.32 18.56 3.15
N SER A 73 -4.37 19.82 3.58
CA SER A 73 -4.03 20.96 2.72
C SER A 73 -2.52 21.18 2.55
N LEU A 74 -1.69 20.96 3.57
CA LEU A 74 -0.21 20.97 3.41
C LEU A 74 0.24 19.84 2.51
N ARG A 75 -0.39 18.70 2.62
CA ARG A 75 -0.16 17.51 1.86
C ARG A 75 -0.57 17.66 0.38
N GLU A 76 -1.77 18.19 0.11
CA GLU A 76 -2.22 18.53 -1.26
C GLU A 76 -1.28 19.55 -1.91
N ALA A 77 -0.78 20.52 -1.14
CA ALA A 77 0.21 21.47 -1.59
C ALA A 77 1.52 20.78 -1.97
N ILE A 78 2.02 19.87 -1.14
CA ILE A 78 3.25 19.11 -1.40
C ILE A 78 3.06 18.18 -2.60
N GLN A 79 1.95 17.47 -2.70
CA GLN A 79 1.62 16.65 -3.86
C GLN A 79 1.53 17.48 -5.14
N SER A 80 1.00 18.69 -5.06
CA SER A 80 0.97 19.62 -6.19
C SER A 80 2.37 20.06 -6.61
N ILE A 81 3.28 20.30 -5.66
CA ILE A 81 4.68 20.62 -5.92
C ILE A 81 5.37 19.44 -6.63
N LEU A 82 5.17 18.23 -6.14
CA LEU A 82 5.73 17.01 -6.71
C LEU A 82 5.21 16.76 -8.14
N LYS A 83 3.90 16.96 -8.37
CA LYS A 83 3.28 16.84 -9.71
C LYS A 83 3.79 17.90 -10.70
N ILE A 84 3.99 19.15 -10.27
CA ILE A 84 4.47 20.25 -11.14
C ILE A 84 5.90 19.98 -11.65
N ASN A 85 6.69 19.21 -10.90
CA ASN A 85 8.10 18.96 -11.24
C ASN A 85 8.40 17.62 -11.88
N ASN A 86 7.40 16.85 -12.30
CA ASN A 86 7.60 15.49 -12.83
C ASN A 86 8.43 14.56 -11.89
N TYR A 87 8.47 14.85 -10.59
CA TYR A 87 8.92 13.88 -9.61
C TYR A 87 7.85 12.80 -9.55
N GLY A 88 8.22 11.58 -9.85
CA GLY A 88 7.34 10.45 -10.06
C GLY A 88 6.20 10.35 -9.04
N SER A 89 5.08 9.82 -9.44
CA SER A 89 3.91 9.67 -8.56
C SER A 89 4.35 9.00 -7.25
N MET A 90 3.97 9.59 -6.12
CA MET A 90 4.27 8.96 -4.83
C MET A 90 3.50 7.63 -4.76
N VAL A 91 4.20 6.58 -4.37
CA VAL A 91 3.59 5.27 -4.16
C VAL A 91 2.49 5.37 -3.11
N LYS A 92 1.30 4.90 -3.43
CA LYS A 92 0.13 4.89 -2.55
C LYS A 92 -0.09 3.49 -1.99
N ILE A 93 -0.24 3.40 -0.69
CA ILE A 93 -0.50 2.13 -0.02
C ILE A 93 -1.85 2.24 0.70
N ILE A 94 -2.87 1.65 0.10
CA ILE A 94 -4.23 1.63 0.62
C ILE A 94 -4.32 0.53 1.68
N VAL A 95 -4.74 0.90 2.88
CA VAL A 95 -5.02 -0.04 3.97
C VAL A 95 -6.49 0.09 4.34
N PRO A 96 -7.35 -0.80 3.84
CA PRO A 96 -8.74 -0.85 4.24
C PRO A 96 -8.86 -1.19 5.73
N THR A 97 -9.69 -0.45 6.46
CA THR A 97 -9.92 -0.71 7.87
C THR A 97 -11.40 -0.79 8.22
N ASP A 98 -11.74 -1.80 8.97
CA ASP A 98 -13.00 -1.96 9.69
C ASP A 98 -12.80 -1.78 11.21
N PHE A 99 -11.60 -1.28 11.58
CA PHE A 99 -11.13 -1.09 12.97
C PHE A 99 -10.86 -2.40 13.73
N SER A 100 -10.82 -3.55 13.06
CA SER A 100 -10.48 -4.84 13.64
C SER A 100 -8.97 -4.99 13.87
N GLU A 101 -8.58 -5.98 14.69
CA GLU A 101 -7.16 -6.35 14.88
C GLU A 101 -6.50 -6.76 13.57
N ALA A 102 -7.22 -7.45 12.68
CA ALA A 102 -6.70 -7.84 11.38
C ALA A 102 -6.32 -6.61 10.52
N SER A 103 -7.19 -5.58 10.49
CA SER A 103 -6.88 -4.35 9.78
C SER A 103 -5.75 -3.54 10.42
N LEU A 104 -5.60 -3.58 11.75
CA LEU A 104 -4.46 -2.96 12.46
C LEU A 104 -3.16 -3.73 12.21
N ASN A 105 -3.19 -5.06 12.12
CA ASN A 105 -2.03 -5.86 11.73
C ASN A 105 -1.57 -5.53 10.30
N ALA A 106 -2.54 -5.39 9.36
CA ALA A 106 -2.25 -4.94 8.00
C ALA A 106 -1.63 -3.54 7.98
N TYR A 107 -2.13 -2.62 8.82
CA TYR A 107 -1.53 -1.30 8.98
C TYR A 107 -0.05 -1.40 9.43
N ASN A 108 0.26 -2.21 10.43
CA ASN A 108 1.63 -2.37 10.91
C ASN A 108 2.58 -2.88 9.82
N PHE A 109 2.13 -3.85 9.03
CA PHE A 109 2.85 -4.34 7.86
C PHE A 109 3.05 -3.24 6.82
N ALA A 110 1.97 -2.56 6.44
CA ALA A 110 1.96 -1.50 5.45
C ALA A 110 2.82 -0.30 5.86
N ASN A 111 2.89 0.02 7.15
CA ASN A 111 3.69 1.11 7.69
C ASN A 111 5.20 0.89 7.43
N HIS A 112 5.70 -0.34 7.64
CA HIS A 112 7.08 -0.67 7.31
C HIS A 112 7.30 -0.69 5.78
N PHE A 113 6.38 -1.27 5.03
CA PHE A 113 6.44 -1.31 3.57
C PHE A 113 6.43 0.11 2.97
N ALA A 114 5.61 1.02 3.50
CA ALA A 114 5.54 2.40 3.06
C ALA A 114 6.85 3.16 3.29
N LYS A 115 7.52 2.93 4.42
CA LYS A 115 8.84 3.52 4.71
C LYS A 115 9.88 3.14 3.67
N GLU A 116 9.97 1.86 3.33
CA GLU A 116 10.91 1.37 2.32
C GLU A 116 10.65 1.95 0.92
N LEU A 117 9.40 2.28 0.63
CA LEU A 117 9.00 2.86 -0.66
C LEU A 117 9.00 4.39 -0.69
N ASN A 118 9.20 5.07 0.44
CA ASN A 118 8.93 6.50 0.61
C ASN A 118 7.50 6.84 0.14
N GLY A 119 6.55 5.98 0.50
CA GLY A 119 5.17 6.03 0.05
C GLY A 119 4.23 6.73 1.03
N ILE A 120 3.00 6.98 0.58
CA ILE A 120 1.89 7.47 1.41
C ILE A 120 1.02 6.28 1.80
N LEU A 121 0.67 6.20 3.08
CA LEU A 121 -0.25 5.22 3.60
C LEU A 121 -1.65 5.82 3.72
N LEU A 122 -2.62 5.22 3.03
CA LEU A 122 -4.02 5.65 3.00
C LEU A 122 -4.87 4.71 3.87
N MET A 123 -5.07 5.08 5.15
CA MET A 123 -6.01 4.38 6.04
C MET A 123 -7.43 4.61 5.54
N THR A 124 -8.01 3.61 4.88
CA THR A 124 -9.27 3.75 4.15
C THR A 124 -10.41 3.05 4.87
N HIS A 125 -11.40 3.83 5.33
CA HIS A 125 -12.66 3.27 5.85
C HIS A 125 -13.78 3.51 4.86
N ILE A 126 -14.48 2.43 4.49
CA ILE A 126 -15.62 2.50 3.57
C ILE A 126 -16.86 2.16 4.36
N TYR A 127 -17.66 3.20 4.62
CA TYR A 127 -18.93 3.07 5.29
C TYR A 127 -19.99 2.56 4.32
N TYR A 128 -20.55 1.40 4.60
CA TYR A 128 -21.68 0.86 3.87
C TYR A 128 -22.95 0.96 4.73
N PRO A 129 -23.89 1.87 4.39
CA PRO A 129 -25.13 2.01 5.13
C PRO A 129 -26.00 0.77 4.91
N THR A 130 -26.25 0.03 5.99
CA THR A 130 -27.20 -1.10 5.98
C THR A 130 -28.59 -0.59 6.23
N SER A 131 -29.54 -0.89 5.35
CA SER A 131 -30.96 -0.62 5.63
C SER A 131 -31.47 -1.61 6.67
N THR A 132 -32.03 -1.11 7.76
CA THR A 132 -32.71 -1.92 8.78
C THR A 132 -34.18 -2.21 8.44
N ASP A 133 -34.70 -1.65 7.34
CA ASP A 133 -36.09 -1.77 6.96
C ASP A 133 -36.33 -2.62 5.69
N VAL A 134 -37.40 -3.39 5.75
CA VAL A 134 -37.92 -4.33 4.73
C VAL A 134 -38.25 -3.61 3.38
N ASN A 135 -38.25 -2.29 3.33
CA ASN A 135 -38.69 -1.48 2.19
C ASN A 135 -37.57 -1.00 1.26
N GLN A 136 -36.37 -1.59 1.30
CA GLN A 136 -35.28 -1.40 0.32
C GLN A 136 -34.76 0.03 0.06
N PHE A 137 -35.09 1.01 0.88
CA PHE A 137 -34.47 2.33 0.78
C PHE A 137 -33.21 2.36 1.68
N VAL A 138 -32.06 2.58 1.06
CA VAL A 138 -30.81 2.85 1.78
C VAL A 138 -30.96 4.25 2.40
N VAL A 139 -31.26 4.29 3.69
CA VAL A 139 -31.27 5.56 4.44
C VAL A 139 -29.85 5.80 4.94
N ILE A 140 -29.22 6.83 4.43
CA ILE A 140 -27.93 7.29 4.98
C ILE A 140 -28.22 7.84 6.37
N ASN A 141 -27.76 7.13 7.40
CA ASN A 141 -27.81 7.62 8.76
C ASN A 141 -26.63 8.56 9.00
N GLU A 142 -26.85 9.86 8.90
CA GLU A 142 -25.83 10.90 9.07
C GLU A 142 -25.09 10.79 10.41
N GLU A 143 -25.77 10.38 11.47
CA GLU A 143 -25.16 10.19 12.79
C GLU A 143 -24.21 8.98 12.80
N ALA A 144 -24.59 7.87 12.19
CA ALA A 144 -23.75 6.70 12.05
C ALA A 144 -22.52 7.00 11.14
N GLU A 145 -22.72 7.71 10.02
CA GLU A 145 -21.62 8.16 9.18
C GLU A 145 -20.64 9.03 9.96
N LYS A 146 -21.12 9.98 10.73
CA LYS A 146 -20.30 10.85 11.58
C LYS A 146 -19.47 10.04 12.58
N ILE A 147 -20.09 9.08 13.27
CA ILE A 147 -19.38 8.20 14.22
C ILE A 147 -18.23 7.43 13.53
N HIS A 148 -18.47 6.88 12.34
CA HIS A 148 -17.45 6.15 11.60
C HIS A 148 -16.32 7.06 11.13
N ARG A 149 -16.64 8.30 10.73
CA ARG A 149 -15.66 9.32 10.34
C ARG A 149 -14.79 9.72 11.53
N GLU A 150 -15.41 9.96 12.69
CA GLU A 150 -14.68 10.27 13.94
C GLU A 150 -13.79 9.10 14.39
N LYS A 151 -14.22 7.86 14.22
CA LYS A 151 -13.38 6.68 14.50
C LYS A 151 -12.13 6.65 13.61
N LEU A 152 -12.29 6.92 12.31
CA LEU A 152 -11.17 6.97 11.39
C LEU A 152 -10.20 8.11 11.75
N ASP A 153 -10.71 9.30 12.02
CA ASP A 153 -9.90 10.46 12.43
C ASP A 153 -9.11 10.18 13.73
N ASN A 154 -9.74 9.52 14.69
CA ASN A 154 -9.06 9.13 15.94
C ASN A 154 -8.00 8.06 15.70
N LEU A 155 -8.27 7.07 14.85
CA LEU A 155 -7.27 6.06 14.48
C LEU A 155 -6.07 6.72 13.81
N VAL A 156 -6.29 7.57 12.80
CA VAL A 156 -5.23 8.28 12.09
C VAL A 156 -4.42 9.19 13.02
N LYS A 157 -5.07 9.86 13.96
CA LYS A 157 -4.38 10.64 15.00
C LYS A 157 -3.49 9.76 15.88
N SER A 158 -4.02 8.60 16.32
CA SER A 158 -3.28 7.70 17.21
C SER A 158 -2.03 7.11 16.58
N VAL A 159 -2.08 6.78 15.27
CA VAL A 159 -0.95 6.20 14.54
C VAL A 159 0.06 7.24 14.05
N ASN A 160 -0.35 8.52 13.96
CA ASN A 160 0.53 9.64 13.62
C ASN A 160 1.27 10.24 14.83
N GLN A 161 1.09 9.69 16.01
CA GLN A 161 1.75 10.15 17.23
C GLN A 161 2.64 9.05 17.82
N ASP A 162 3.83 9.42 18.27
CA ASP A 162 4.65 8.54 19.10
C ASP A 162 4.07 8.46 20.54
N TRP A 163 4.67 7.61 21.38
CA TRP A 163 4.29 7.44 22.78
C TRP A 163 4.43 8.71 23.66
N LEU A 164 5.15 9.74 23.18
CA LEU A 164 5.29 11.06 23.83
C LEU A 164 4.26 12.06 23.27
N GLY A 165 3.43 11.66 22.29
CA GLY A 165 2.48 12.54 21.61
C GLY A 165 3.11 13.42 20.53
N ASN A 166 4.39 13.18 20.16
CA ASN A 166 5.00 13.86 19.03
C ASN A 166 4.51 13.24 17.71
N PHE A 167 4.38 14.06 16.68
CA PHE A 167 3.98 13.56 15.37
C PHE A 167 5.08 12.71 14.73
N VAL A 168 4.71 11.51 14.30
CA VAL A 168 5.56 10.66 13.46
C VAL A 168 5.47 11.18 12.02
N THR A 169 6.59 11.49 11.41
CA THR A 169 6.65 12.13 10.09
C THR A 169 6.70 11.13 8.94
N GLU A 170 7.11 9.89 9.19
CA GLU A 170 7.31 8.85 8.17
C GLU A 170 6.77 7.48 8.59
N PRO A 171 6.05 6.80 7.67
CA PRO A 171 5.51 7.31 6.41
C PRO A 171 4.41 8.33 6.65
N MET A 172 4.08 9.10 5.63
CA MET A 172 2.91 9.98 5.65
C MET A 172 1.64 9.14 5.70
N ILE A 173 0.75 9.37 6.69
CA ILE A 173 -0.48 8.58 6.89
C ILE A 173 -1.72 9.46 6.74
N GLU A 174 -2.64 9.08 5.88
CA GLU A 174 -3.93 9.75 5.64
C GLU A 174 -5.13 8.89 5.96
N GLY A 175 -6.18 9.55 6.48
CA GLY A 175 -7.52 8.99 6.56
C GLY A 175 -8.29 9.23 5.27
N VAL A 176 -8.78 8.17 4.66
CA VAL A 176 -9.69 8.23 3.49
C VAL A 176 -11.02 7.63 3.89
N PHE A 177 -12.05 8.48 3.92
CA PHE A 177 -13.42 8.04 4.21
C PHE A 177 -14.24 8.00 2.92
N ARG A 178 -14.86 6.86 2.64
CA ARG A 178 -15.76 6.65 1.51
C ARG A 178 -17.11 6.13 1.98
N VAL A 179 -18.15 6.36 1.18
CA VAL A 179 -19.49 5.81 1.40
C VAL A 179 -19.85 4.99 0.16
N GLY A 180 -20.09 3.69 0.34
CA GLY A 180 -20.39 2.80 -0.79
C GLY A 180 -20.09 1.35 -0.51
N PHE A 181 -20.14 0.53 -1.55
CA PHE A 181 -19.78 -0.88 -1.49
C PHE A 181 -18.26 -1.04 -1.39
N PRO A 182 -17.70 -1.64 -0.32
CA PRO A 182 -16.27 -1.71 -0.10
C PRO A 182 -15.48 -2.27 -1.28
N GLY A 183 -15.92 -3.37 -1.89
CA GLY A 183 -15.25 -3.96 -3.05
C GLY A 183 -15.26 -3.05 -4.27
N MET A 184 -16.31 -2.27 -4.51
CA MET A 184 -16.39 -1.33 -5.64
C MET A 184 -15.47 -0.13 -5.43
N GLU A 185 -15.51 0.47 -4.23
CA GLU A 185 -14.67 1.64 -3.90
C GLU A 185 -13.17 1.28 -3.94
N LEU A 186 -12.79 0.13 -3.38
CA LEU A 186 -11.40 -0.33 -3.42
C LEU A 186 -10.95 -0.68 -4.85
N THR A 187 -11.83 -1.30 -5.65
CA THR A 187 -11.52 -1.57 -7.06
C THR A 187 -11.25 -0.27 -7.81
N GLU A 188 -12.05 0.77 -7.58
CA GLU A 188 -11.83 2.05 -8.24
C GLU A 188 -10.52 2.71 -7.79
N MET A 189 -10.24 2.70 -6.48
CA MET A 189 -8.98 3.23 -5.94
C MET A 189 -7.76 2.45 -6.46
N SER A 190 -7.89 1.15 -6.70
CA SER A 190 -6.79 0.30 -7.20
C SER A 190 -6.34 0.59 -8.63
N LYS A 191 -7.13 1.35 -9.40
CA LYS A 191 -6.78 1.75 -10.78
C LYS A 191 -5.78 2.92 -10.84
N GLU A 192 -5.55 3.58 -9.71
CA GLU A 192 -4.58 4.66 -9.66
C GLU A 192 -3.16 4.10 -9.81
N LYS A 193 -2.30 4.81 -10.55
CA LYS A 193 -0.90 4.41 -10.74
C LYS A 193 -0.12 4.38 -9.44
N ASP A 194 0.90 3.54 -9.40
CA ASP A 194 1.81 3.38 -8.28
C ASP A 194 1.06 3.11 -6.95
N THR A 195 0.02 2.29 -7.04
CA THR A 195 -0.85 1.94 -5.92
C THR A 195 -0.64 0.49 -5.50
N TYR A 196 -0.72 0.24 -4.19
CA TYR A 196 -0.76 -1.07 -3.56
C TYR A 196 -1.94 -1.12 -2.61
N ILE A 197 -2.52 -2.32 -2.43
CA ILE A 197 -3.50 -2.58 -1.37
C ILE A 197 -2.90 -3.55 -0.37
N VAL A 198 -3.05 -3.28 0.93
CA VAL A 198 -2.60 -4.15 2.02
C VAL A 198 -3.79 -4.47 2.91
N MET A 199 -4.19 -5.74 2.95
CA MET A 199 -5.36 -6.21 3.70
C MET A 199 -4.96 -7.26 4.73
N GLY A 200 -5.51 -7.15 5.93
CA GLY A 200 -5.36 -8.17 6.97
C GLY A 200 -6.25 -9.39 6.72
N THR A 201 -5.76 -10.54 7.15
CA THR A 201 -6.54 -11.77 7.22
C THR A 201 -6.80 -12.14 8.68
N THR A 202 -7.89 -12.81 8.99
CA THR A 202 -8.25 -13.09 10.39
C THR A 202 -7.49 -14.27 10.99
N GLY A 203 -6.92 -15.15 10.17
CA GLY A 203 -6.15 -16.32 10.62
C GLY A 203 -6.95 -17.36 11.42
N GLU A 204 -8.18 -17.07 11.80
CA GLU A 204 -9.02 -17.94 12.63
C GLU A 204 -10.23 -18.44 11.85
N GLY A 205 -10.41 -19.75 11.80
CA GLY A 205 -11.61 -20.38 11.31
C GLY A 205 -11.40 -21.56 10.36
N ASP A 206 -12.43 -22.43 10.32
CA ASP A 206 -12.44 -23.67 9.57
C ASP A 206 -12.75 -23.48 8.07
N SER A 207 -12.82 -22.27 7.58
CA SER A 207 -13.11 -22.00 6.18
C SER A 207 -12.36 -20.79 5.63
N PHE A 208 -11.98 -20.86 4.36
CA PHE A 208 -11.28 -19.82 3.60
C PHE A 208 -11.93 -18.43 3.73
N LYS A 209 -13.26 -18.35 3.70
CA LYS A 209 -14.02 -17.10 3.89
C LYS A 209 -13.84 -16.49 5.28
N LYS A 210 -13.56 -17.32 6.30
CA LYS A 210 -13.28 -16.83 7.65
C LYS A 210 -11.85 -16.31 7.79
N ILE A 211 -10.88 -16.91 7.08
CA ILE A 211 -9.48 -16.52 7.14
C ILE A 211 -9.23 -15.23 6.38
N PHE A 212 -9.68 -15.16 5.12
CA PHE A 212 -9.39 -14.00 4.25
C PHE A 212 -10.48 -12.93 4.26
N GLY A 213 -11.68 -13.27 4.77
CA GLY A 213 -12.86 -12.40 4.66
C GLY A 213 -13.40 -12.32 3.22
N SER A 214 -14.65 -11.95 3.10
CA SER A 214 -15.31 -11.84 1.78
C SER A 214 -14.71 -10.72 0.92
N LEU A 215 -14.29 -9.62 1.54
CA LEU A 215 -13.70 -8.47 0.85
C LEU A 215 -12.32 -8.78 0.27
N SER A 216 -11.45 -9.47 1.02
CA SER A 216 -10.12 -9.85 0.55
C SER A 216 -10.20 -10.79 -0.65
N LEU A 217 -11.14 -11.75 -0.62
CA LEU A 217 -11.38 -12.65 -1.75
C LEU A 217 -11.90 -11.90 -2.99
N ASP A 218 -12.83 -10.96 -2.78
CA ASP A 218 -13.36 -10.14 -3.85
C ASP A 218 -12.26 -9.29 -4.51
N MET A 219 -11.34 -8.76 -3.71
CA MET A 219 -10.23 -7.94 -4.20
C MET A 219 -9.16 -8.72 -4.95
N ILE A 220 -8.95 -10.01 -4.68
CA ILE A 220 -8.06 -10.87 -5.46
C ILE A 220 -8.42 -10.85 -6.96
N ASP A 221 -9.72 -10.91 -7.25
CA ASP A 221 -10.22 -10.93 -8.63
C ASP A 221 -10.39 -9.53 -9.23
N LYS A 222 -10.60 -8.50 -8.40
CA LYS A 222 -11.02 -7.18 -8.85
C LYS A 222 -9.94 -6.11 -8.83
N ALA A 223 -8.89 -6.27 -8.03
CA ALA A 223 -7.83 -5.25 -7.92
C ALA A 223 -7.07 -5.07 -9.25
N TYR A 224 -6.71 -3.82 -9.53
CA TYR A 224 -5.87 -3.41 -10.67
C TYR A 224 -4.41 -3.15 -10.23
N CYS A 225 -4.11 -3.28 -8.97
CA CYS A 225 -2.79 -3.07 -8.40
C CYS A 225 -2.35 -4.29 -7.57
N PRO A 226 -1.06 -4.41 -7.19
CA PRO A 226 -0.59 -5.46 -6.32
C PRO A 226 -1.35 -5.46 -4.98
N LEU A 227 -1.77 -6.66 -4.53
CA LEU A 227 -2.54 -6.87 -3.32
C LEU A 227 -1.76 -7.71 -2.32
N PHE A 228 -1.46 -7.13 -1.14
CA PHE A 228 -0.92 -7.87 -0.01
C PHE A 228 -2.04 -8.44 0.85
N LEU A 229 -1.91 -9.70 1.22
CA LEU A 229 -2.74 -10.38 2.21
C LEU A 229 -1.85 -10.72 3.41
N VAL A 230 -2.14 -10.11 4.55
CA VAL A 230 -1.26 -10.13 5.73
C VAL A 230 -1.90 -10.97 6.83
N PRO A 231 -1.35 -12.14 7.14
CA PRO A 231 -1.85 -12.97 8.22
C PRO A 231 -1.51 -12.37 9.59
N PRO A 232 -2.23 -12.77 10.66
CA PRO A 232 -1.95 -12.31 12.02
C PRO A 232 -0.50 -12.52 12.42
N GLY A 233 0.11 -11.50 13.03
CA GLY A 233 1.50 -11.54 13.49
C GLY A 233 2.57 -11.41 12.41
N ALA A 234 2.21 -11.38 11.13
CA ALA A 234 3.18 -11.13 10.06
C ALA A 234 3.60 -9.65 10.06
N GLY A 235 4.91 -9.41 10.09
CA GLY A 235 5.49 -8.07 9.99
C GLY A 235 6.40 -7.95 8.78
N PHE A 236 6.34 -6.84 8.05
CA PHE A 236 7.20 -6.62 6.87
C PHE A 236 8.69 -6.58 7.24
N SER A 237 9.02 -6.04 8.41
CA SER A 237 10.42 -5.98 8.92
C SER A 237 11.08 -7.36 9.07
N ASN A 238 10.30 -8.43 9.12
CA ASN A 238 10.82 -9.80 9.23
C ASN A 238 11.11 -10.43 7.87
N VAL A 239 10.60 -9.85 6.78
CA VAL A 239 10.76 -10.38 5.42
C VAL A 239 12.23 -10.25 4.99
N LYS A 240 12.85 -11.37 4.63
CA LYS A 240 14.23 -11.46 4.13
C LYS A 240 14.32 -11.96 2.70
N GLU A 241 13.29 -12.68 2.28
CA GLU A 241 13.22 -13.32 0.98
C GLU A 241 11.84 -13.15 0.37
N VAL A 242 11.81 -12.96 -0.93
CA VAL A 242 10.61 -12.97 -1.75
C VAL A 242 10.63 -14.25 -2.59
N THR A 243 9.62 -15.10 -2.42
CA THR A 243 9.47 -16.32 -3.22
C THR A 243 8.35 -16.18 -4.23
N TYR A 244 8.68 -16.14 -5.52
CA TYR A 244 7.72 -16.14 -6.60
C TYR A 244 7.41 -17.56 -7.07
N LEU A 245 6.14 -17.94 -6.99
CA LEU A 245 5.67 -19.25 -7.43
C LEU A 245 5.11 -19.14 -8.86
N SER A 246 5.72 -19.86 -9.79
CA SER A 246 5.37 -19.83 -11.22
C SER A 246 5.13 -21.22 -11.78
N GLU A 247 4.16 -21.34 -12.69
CA GLU A 247 3.93 -22.51 -13.56
C GLU A 247 4.14 -22.20 -15.05
N ASP A 248 4.35 -20.93 -15.41
CA ASP A 248 4.56 -20.49 -16.80
C ASP A 248 5.53 -19.30 -16.90
N LEU A 249 6.81 -19.57 -16.75
CA LEU A 249 7.87 -18.53 -16.80
C LEU A 249 7.93 -17.79 -18.14
N LYS A 250 7.41 -18.36 -19.24
CA LYS A 250 7.46 -17.70 -20.55
C LYS A 250 6.62 -16.44 -20.58
N ASN A 251 5.51 -16.48 -19.86
CA ASN A 251 4.57 -15.37 -19.81
C ASN A 251 4.74 -14.47 -18.58
N ASP A 252 5.76 -14.74 -17.72
CA ASP A 252 5.96 -14.05 -16.45
C ASP A 252 6.95 -12.90 -16.49
N THR A 253 7.44 -12.51 -17.65
CA THR A 253 8.51 -11.49 -17.76
C THR A 253 8.18 -10.22 -16.98
N ASN A 254 6.96 -9.69 -17.06
CA ASN A 254 6.58 -8.47 -16.36
C ASN A 254 6.53 -8.67 -14.84
N HIS A 255 6.01 -9.82 -14.39
CA HIS A 255 6.02 -10.16 -12.97
C HIS A 255 7.44 -10.36 -12.41
N LEU A 256 8.33 -11.00 -13.18
CA LEU A 256 9.74 -11.13 -12.81
C LEU A 256 10.43 -9.77 -12.69
N LEU A 257 10.18 -8.86 -13.65
CA LEU A 257 10.69 -7.50 -13.59
C LEU A 257 10.12 -6.71 -12.40
N PHE A 258 8.85 -6.90 -12.08
CA PHE A 258 8.22 -6.28 -10.92
C PHE A 258 8.84 -6.79 -9.61
N VAL A 259 8.90 -8.11 -9.43
CA VAL A 259 9.46 -8.73 -8.21
C VAL A 259 10.95 -8.42 -8.07
N GLY A 260 11.71 -8.46 -9.16
CA GLY A 260 13.13 -8.09 -9.17
C GLY A 260 13.35 -6.64 -8.71
N ARG A 261 12.55 -5.69 -9.21
CA ARG A 261 12.59 -4.28 -8.75
C ARG A 261 12.24 -4.14 -7.27
N LEU A 262 11.25 -4.89 -6.80
CA LEU A 262 10.86 -4.93 -5.39
C LEU A 262 12.03 -5.41 -4.51
N CYS A 263 12.65 -6.53 -4.89
CA CYS A 263 13.80 -7.08 -4.18
C CYS A 263 15.00 -6.15 -4.19
N ALA A 264 15.34 -5.54 -5.34
CA ALA A 264 16.43 -4.59 -5.47
C ALA A 264 16.22 -3.38 -4.56
N LYS A 265 15.02 -2.78 -4.60
CA LYS A 265 14.70 -1.60 -3.80
C LYS A 265 14.75 -1.85 -2.29
N MET A 266 14.40 -3.04 -1.85
CA MET A 266 14.28 -3.41 -0.44
C MET A 266 15.43 -4.28 0.07
N SER A 267 16.45 -4.51 -0.77
CA SER A 267 17.59 -5.37 -0.44
C SER A 267 17.19 -6.78 0.02
N LEU A 268 16.14 -7.35 -0.59
CA LEU A 268 15.64 -8.68 -0.29
C LEU A 268 16.25 -9.73 -1.23
N ASN A 269 16.37 -10.96 -0.74
CA ASN A 269 16.72 -12.09 -1.59
C ASN A 269 15.50 -12.47 -2.46
N PHE A 270 15.77 -13.01 -3.64
CA PHE A 270 14.73 -13.48 -4.55
C PHE A 270 14.84 -14.99 -4.75
N ARG A 271 13.75 -15.70 -4.55
CA ARG A 271 13.61 -17.10 -4.87
C ARG A 271 12.52 -17.31 -5.90
N LEU A 272 12.84 -17.95 -6.99
CA LEU A 272 11.87 -18.38 -7.99
C LEU A 272 11.65 -19.88 -7.84
N VAL A 273 10.41 -20.29 -7.66
CA VAL A 273 10.03 -21.71 -7.68
C VAL A 273 9.14 -21.96 -8.88
N HIS A 274 9.69 -22.67 -9.86
CA HIS A 274 8.93 -23.08 -11.03
C HIS A 274 8.39 -24.50 -10.84
N TYR A 275 7.08 -24.64 -10.81
CA TYR A 275 6.41 -25.91 -10.76
C TYR A 275 6.18 -26.45 -12.16
N ARG A 276 6.64 -27.67 -12.41
CA ARG A 276 6.56 -28.36 -13.67
C ARG A 276 5.78 -29.67 -13.53
N ASN A 277 4.93 -29.97 -14.53
CA ASN A 277 4.34 -31.28 -14.61
C ASN A 277 5.42 -32.27 -15.08
N LYS A 278 5.52 -33.46 -14.49
CA LYS A 278 6.50 -34.52 -14.85
C LYS A 278 6.50 -34.90 -16.32
N ASN A 279 5.40 -34.64 -17.04
CA ASN A 279 5.28 -34.95 -18.46
C ASN A 279 5.76 -33.80 -19.37
N GLU A 280 6.12 -32.65 -18.83
CA GLU A 280 6.69 -31.55 -19.58
C GLU A 280 8.19 -31.76 -19.75
N GLY A 281 8.71 -31.51 -20.97
CA GLY A 281 10.13 -31.64 -21.28
C GLY A 281 11.02 -30.64 -20.49
N GLU A 282 12.34 -30.70 -20.71
CA GLU A 282 13.27 -29.73 -20.11
C GLU A 282 12.80 -28.29 -20.36
N TYR A 283 12.79 -27.50 -19.31
CA TYR A 283 12.39 -26.10 -19.35
C TYR A 283 13.64 -25.20 -19.43
N ASP A 284 13.63 -24.28 -20.38
CA ASP A 284 14.73 -23.32 -20.55
C ASP A 284 14.53 -22.12 -19.62
N ILE A 285 15.33 -22.06 -18.56
CA ILE A 285 15.37 -20.94 -17.58
C ILE A 285 16.33 -19.82 -18.00
N SER A 286 17.00 -19.95 -19.17
CA SER A 286 18.03 -19.00 -19.61
C SER A 286 17.52 -17.57 -19.71
N ASN A 287 16.27 -17.40 -20.12
CA ASN A 287 15.67 -16.06 -20.22
C ASN A 287 15.49 -15.43 -18.84
N THR A 288 15.05 -16.20 -17.85
CA THR A 288 14.88 -15.72 -16.45
C THR A 288 16.23 -15.34 -15.85
N ILE A 289 17.27 -16.17 -16.03
CA ILE A 289 18.64 -15.86 -15.60
C ILE A 289 19.11 -14.54 -16.24
N LYS A 290 18.90 -14.40 -17.55
CA LYS A 290 19.27 -13.19 -18.30
C LYS A 290 18.59 -11.92 -17.76
N ILE A 291 17.31 -12.02 -17.39
CA ILE A 291 16.56 -10.92 -16.78
C ILE A 291 17.21 -10.55 -15.44
N MET A 292 17.43 -11.51 -14.57
CA MET A 292 18.00 -11.25 -13.24
C MET A 292 19.40 -10.66 -13.33
N GLU A 293 20.29 -11.23 -14.13
CA GLU A 293 21.67 -10.76 -14.28
C GLU A 293 21.78 -9.39 -14.96
N SER A 294 20.88 -9.11 -15.93
CA SER A 294 20.93 -7.86 -16.70
C SER A 294 20.28 -6.68 -16.01
N TYR A 295 19.18 -6.90 -15.29
CA TYR A 295 18.38 -5.83 -14.70
C TYR A 295 18.56 -5.69 -13.18
N PHE A 296 18.97 -6.78 -12.48
CA PHE A 296 19.05 -6.83 -11.02
C PHE A 296 20.33 -7.52 -10.54
N PRO A 297 21.51 -7.10 -11.00
CA PRO A 297 22.79 -7.77 -10.68
C PRO A 297 23.12 -7.76 -9.18
N GLU A 298 22.54 -6.83 -8.41
CA GLU A 298 22.70 -6.73 -6.95
C GLU A 298 21.78 -7.67 -6.16
N VAL A 299 20.73 -8.21 -6.78
CA VAL A 299 19.77 -9.10 -6.11
C VAL A 299 20.33 -10.50 -6.07
N LYS A 300 20.49 -11.05 -4.86
CA LYS A 300 20.78 -12.47 -4.69
C LYS A 300 19.56 -13.28 -5.05
N TYR A 301 19.67 -14.16 -6.04
CA TYR A 301 18.55 -14.98 -6.47
C TYR A 301 18.87 -16.47 -6.47
N HIS A 302 17.82 -17.27 -6.33
CA HIS A 302 17.85 -18.73 -6.47
C HIS A 302 16.65 -19.18 -7.32
N ILE A 303 16.88 -20.17 -8.19
CA ILE A 303 15.84 -20.72 -9.05
C ILE A 303 15.73 -22.22 -8.78
N ASP A 304 14.55 -22.63 -8.32
CA ASP A 304 14.19 -24.03 -8.12
C ASP A 304 13.21 -24.46 -9.23
N VAL A 305 13.49 -25.59 -9.84
CA VAL A 305 12.53 -26.26 -10.74
C VAL A 305 12.05 -27.51 -10.01
N MET A 306 10.75 -27.56 -9.71
CA MET A 306 10.14 -28.64 -8.94
C MET A 306 9.18 -29.44 -9.80
N ASP A 307 9.48 -30.73 -9.95
CA ASP A 307 8.53 -31.68 -10.54
C ASP A 307 7.53 -32.10 -9.47
N THR A 308 6.26 -31.89 -9.71
CA THR A 308 5.21 -32.27 -8.77
C THR A 308 4.02 -32.91 -9.45
N ASP A 309 3.47 -33.93 -8.79
CA ASP A 309 2.19 -34.53 -9.15
C ASP A 309 1.03 -33.93 -8.33
N ASP A 310 1.37 -33.30 -7.21
CA ASP A 310 0.44 -32.58 -6.33
C ASP A 310 0.94 -31.16 -6.08
N LEU A 311 0.60 -30.28 -7.02
CA LEU A 311 0.96 -28.86 -6.95
C LEU A 311 0.41 -28.21 -5.67
N PHE A 312 -0.79 -28.60 -5.22
CA PHE A 312 -1.40 -28.03 -4.04
C PHE A 312 -0.60 -28.35 -2.75
N ALA A 313 -0.20 -29.60 -2.57
CA ALA A 313 0.60 -30.00 -1.41
C ALA A 313 1.97 -29.28 -1.39
N SER A 314 2.62 -29.17 -2.55
CA SER A 314 3.91 -28.49 -2.69
C SER A 314 3.83 -26.99 -2.38
N VAL A 315 2.82 -26.31 -2.92
CA VAL A 315 2.60 -24.88 -2.65
C VAL A 315 2.20 -24.66 -1.18
N LYS A 316 1.33 -25.54 -0.64
CA LYS A 316 0.93 -25.51 0.77
C LYS A 316 2.13 -25.58 1.72
N GLU A 317 3.03 -26.50 1.49
CA GLU A 317 4.27 -26.64 2.27
C GLU A 317 5.08 -25.34 2.24
N MET A 318 5.27 -24.76 1.05
CA MET A 318 6.03 -23.52 0.87
C MET A 318 5.44 -22.35 1.67
N VAL A 319 4.12 -22.20 1.68
CA VAL A 319 3.40 -21.07 2.32
C VAL A 319 3.39 -21.21 3.85
N THR A 320 3.53 -22.44 4.39
CA THR A 320 3.39 -22.70 5.85
C THR A 320 4.70 -22.73 6.61
N VAL A 321 5.84 -22.92 5.95
CA VAL A 321 7.10 -23.24 6.63
C VAL A 321 8.04 -22.05 6.82
N THR A 322 7.86 -20.96 6.09
CA THR A 322 8.84 -19.86 6.04
C THR A 322 8.26 -18.53 6.50
N PRO A 323 8.25 -18.20 7.82
CA PRO A 323 7.66 -16.96 8.33
C PRO A 323 8.37 -15.67 7.86
N ASP A 324 9.65 -15.78 7.45
CA ASP A 324 10.48 -14.64 7.01
C ASP A 324 10.37 -14.42 5.49
N ASN A 325 9.35 -14.98 4.85
CA ASN A 325 9.20 -15.01 3.41
C ASN A 325 7.94 -14.26 2.97
N LEU A 326 8.07 -13.49 1.89
CA LEU A 326 6.93 -12.93 1.16
C LEU A 326 6.64 -13.84 -0.04
N ILE A 327 5.51 -14.51 -0.03
CA ILE A 327 5.12 -15.39 -1.13
C ILE A 327 4.39 -14.57 -2.21
N VAL A 328 4.89 -14.62 -3.43
CA VAL A 328 4.27 -13.94 -4.57
C VAL A 328 3.54 -14.94 -5.46
N LEU A 329 2.30 -14.63 -5.76
CA LEU A 329 1.42 -15.43 -6.60
C LEU A 329 0.87 -14.56 -7.73
N SER A 330 0.73 -15.13 -8.92
CA SER A 330 0.06 -14.47 -10.04
C SER A 330 -1.31 -15.08 -10.30
N THR A 331 -2.31 -14.26 -10.55
CA THR A 331 -3.64 -14.74 -10.99
C THR A 331 -3.61 -15.37 -12.39
N LYS A 332 -2.54 -15.13 -13.17
CA LYS A 332 -2.29 -15.82 -14.46
C LYS A 332 -2.08 -17.31 -14.27
N HIS A 333 -1.46 -17.71 -13.16
CA HIS A 333 -1.19 -19.12 -12.86
C HIS A 333 -2.43 -19.78 -12.29
N ARG A 334 -3.39 -20.09 -13.19
CA ARG A 334 -4.71 -20.61 -12.81
C ARG A 334 -4.62 -21.85 -11.92
N ASN A 335 -3.68 -22.77 -12.21
CA ASN A 335 -3.58 -24.02 -11.44
C ASN A 335 -3.06 -23.76 -10.03
N ILE A 336 -1.99 -22.95 -9.86
CA ILE A 336 -1.49 -22.56 -8.54
C ILE A 336 -2.59 -21.77 -7.82
N PHE A 337 -3.14 -20.77 -8.48
CA PHE A 337 -4.15 -19.90 -7.90
C PHE A 337 -5.42 -20.65 -7.51
N GLN A 338 -5.99 -21.46 -8.43
CA GLN A 338 -7.19 -22.24 -8.17
C GLN A 338 -6.95 -23.32 -7.10
N ASN A 339 -5.77 -23.93 -7.06
CA ASN A 339 -5.44 -24.89 -6.03
C ASN A 339 -5.36 -24.23 -4.64
N LEU A 340 -4.83 -23.00 -4.55
CA LEU A 340 -4.76 -22.27 -3.29
C LEU A 340 -6.11 -21.68 -2.87
N PHE A 341 -6.92 -21.17 -3.80
CA PHE A 341 -8.10 -20.36 -3.46
C PHE A 341 -9.45 -21.02 -3.80
N HIS A 342 -9.51 -22.07 -4.63
CA HIS A 342 -10.76 -22.68 -5.07
C HIS A 342 -10.91 -24.17 -4.77
N LYS A 343 -9.83 -24.89 -4.50
CA LYS A 343 -9.89 -26.32 -4.23
C LYS A 343 -10.09 -26.61 -2.75
N SER A 344 -11.35 -26.77 -2.35
CA SER A 344 -11.81 -27.12 -1.02
C SER A 344 -11.42 -26.14 0.11
N VAL A 345 -12.42 -25.39 0.46
CA VAL A 345 -12.44 -24.44 1.60
C VAL A 345 -11.96 -25.08 2.91
N THR A 346 -12.10 -26.39 3.07
CA THR A 346 -11.72 -27.15 4.27
C THR A 346 -10.21 -27.48 4.32
N GLU A 347 -9.56 -27.68 3.17
CA GLU A 347 -8.14 -27.98 3.10
C GLU A 347 -7.27 -26.73 3.20
N PHE A 348 -7.73 -25.59 2.68
CA PHE A 348 -7.03 -24.31 2.83
C PHE A 348 -7.12 -23.75 4.26
N ALA A 349 -8.19 -24.07 4.99
CA ALA A 349 -8.34 -23.71 6.40
C ALA A 349 -7.23 -24.33 7.30
N ALA A 350 -6.65 -25.45 6.87
CA ALA A 350 -5.49 -26.05 7.52
C ALA A 350 -4.17 -25.32 7.21
N ILE A 351 -4.18 -24.39 6.23
CA ILE A 351 -3.02 -23.53 5.95
C ILE A 351 -3.13 -22.32 6.86
N HIS A 352 -2.66 -22.41 8.07
CA HIS A 352 -2.27 -21.23 8.83
C HIS A 352 -1.08 -20.61 8.10
N SER A 353 -1.34 -19.84 7.05
CA SER A 353 -0.28 -19.08 6.39
C SER A 353 0.29 -18.11 7.41
N ILE A 354 1.52 -18.34 7.81
CA ILE A 354 2.28 -17.43 8.65
C ILE A 354 3.03 -16.41 7.79
N SER A 355 3.13 -16.66 6.49
CA SER A 355 3.79 -15.78 5.53
C SER A 355 2.79 -14.82 4.87
N PRO A 356 3.14 -13.54 4.71
CA PRO A 356 2.35 -12.63 3.91
C PRO A 356 2.35 -13.06 2.44
N LEU A 357 1.23 -12.83 1.76
CA LEU A 357 1.07 -13.11 0.33
C LEU A 357 1.02 -11.80 -0.45
N LEU A 358 1.69 -11.76 -1.59
CA LEU A 358 1.56 -10.71 -2.59
C LEU A 358 0.91 -11.28 -3.84
N ILE A 359 -0.26 -10.80 -4.17
CA ILE A 359 -1.01 -11.21 -5.34
C ILE A 359 -0.77 -10.20 -6.46
N LEU A 360 -0.24 -10.69 -7.59
CA LEU A 360 -0.11 -9.93 -8.83
C LEU A 360 -1.25 -10.32 -9.77
N THR A 361 -1.97 -9.33 -10.27
CA THR A 361 -3.08 -9.55 -11.21
C THR A 361 -2.63 -9.24 -12.63
N ASP A 362 -3.31 -9.81 -13.63
CA ASP A 362 -3.06 -9.49 -15.05
C ASP A 362 -3.23 -8.00 -15.33
N LYS A 363 -4.08 -7.33 -14.56
CA LYS A 363 -4.38 -5.91 -14.67
C LYS A 363 -3.25 -5.02 -14.12
N THR A 364 -2.37 -5.59 -13.28
CA THR A 364 -1.20 -4.88 -12.72
C THR A 364 -0.16 -4.49 -13.79
N GLU A 365 -0.21 -5.14 -14.96
CA GLU A 365 0.72 -4.87 -16.07
C GLU A 365 0.36 -3.60 -16.87
N GLU A 366 -0.87 -3.13 -16.77
CA GLU A 366 -1.39 -1.97 -17.51
C GLU A 366 -1.28 -0.65 -16.72
N SER A 367 -0.94 -0.71 -15.43
CA SER A 367 -0.82 0.44 -14.52
C SER A 367 0.64 0.87 -14.32
#